data_ebddb14a94e6e977240ec0882884ad2e
#
_entry.id   ebddb14a94e6e977240ec0882884ad2e
#
_cell.length_a   1.000
_cell.length_b   1.000
_cell.length_c   1.000
_cell.angle_alpha   90.00
_cell.angle_beta   90.00
_cell.angle_gamma   90.00
#
_symmetry.space_group_name_H-M   'P 1'
#
loop_
_entity.id
_entity.type
_entity.pdbx_description
1 polymer ?
#
loop_
_entity_poly.entity_id
_entity_poly.type
_entity_poly.pdbx_seq_one_letter_code
_entity_poly.pdbx_strand_id
1 'polypeptide(L)'
;MPRPAVTLPKGWLVLQDPDRPDAAAVNQLLQACGHPERSIERLTLALQRSELLVSLWCPTPGGAGHKLVGLVRATSDRSLNVNLWDLCVLDHIQPRAHYIHILVQSMLLRLRRDLAGCSVSIMARAEDVPALERFGFLESPKGIRAMALQLRL
;
A
#
# COMPACT_ATOMS: atom_id res chain seq x y z
N MET A 1 24.31 14.19 0.43
CA MET A 1 24.51 12.95 -0.32
C MET A 1 23.19 12.51 -0.92
N PRO A 2 23.12 12.21 -2.20
CA PRO A 2 21.91 11.60 -2.75
C PRO A 2 21.71 10.24 -2.06
N ARG A 3 20.49 10.00 -1.58
CA ARG A 3 20.12 8.70 -1.01
C ARG A 3 20.28 7.64 -2.09
N PRO A 4 20.85 6.46 -1.80
CA PRO A 4 20.92 5.39 -2.79
C PRO A 4 19.51 5.11 -3.31
N ALA A 5 19.39 5.01 -4.62
CA ALA A 5 18.14 4.63 -5.25
C ALA A 5 17.72 3.26 -4.70
N VAL A 6 16.49 3.18 -4.20
CA VAL A 6 15.93 1.92 -3.73
C VAL A 6 15.64 1.09 -4.97
N THR A 7 16.37 0.00 -5.15
CA THR A 7 16.28 -0.86 -6.33
C THR A 7 15.54 -2.15 -6.00
N LEU A 8 14.73 -2.60 -6.96
CA LEU A 8 14.10 -3.92 -6.89
C LEU A 8 15.10 -5.02 -7.26
N PRO A 9 15.02 -6.19 -6.63
CA PRO A 9 15.75 -7.36 -7.10
C PRO A 9 15.32 -7.74 -8.53
N LYS A 10 16.21 -8.44 -9.24
CA LYS A 10 15.93 -8.90 -10.60
C LYS A 10 14.65 -9.75 -10.66
N GLY A 11 13.79 -9.44 -11.61
CA GLY A 11 12.54 -10.16 -11.85
C GLY A 11 11.37 -9.74 -10.98
N TRP A 12 11.58 -8.87 -10.00
CA TRP A 12 10.50 -8.29 -9.21
C TRP A 12 9.78 -7.19 -9.97
N LEU A 13 8.49 -7.00 -9.68
CA LEU A 13 7.66 -6.00 -10.33
C LEU A 13 6.96 -5.11 -9.28
N VAL A 14 6.87 -3.83 -9.60
CA VAL A 14 5.92 -2.90 -8.97
C VAL A 14 4.90 -2.54 -10.05
N LEU A 15 3.64 -2.86 -9.81
CA LEU A 15 2.56 -2.58 -10.74
C LEU A 15 1.65 -1.50 -10.17
N GLN A 16 1.15 -0.66 -11.05
CA GLN A 16 0.17 0.39 -10.79
C GLN A 16 -1.00 0.25 -11.76
N ASP A 17 -2.05 1.04 -11.56
CA ASP A 17 -3.14 1.09 -12.50
C ASP A 17 -2.65 1.28 -13.96
N PRO A 18 -3.26 0.56 -14.93
CA PRO A 18 -4.49 -0.24 -14.80
C PRO A 18 -4.29 -1.67 -14.28
N ASP A 19 -3.07 -2.11 -14.02
CA ASP A 19 -2.75 -3.48 -13.63
C ASP A 19 -3.02 -3.67 -12.13
N ARG A 20 -4.17 -4.24 -11.81
CA ARG A 20 -4.59 -4.49 -10.42
C ARG A 20 -4.64 -5.99 -10.13
N PRO A 21 -4.20 -6.40 -8.92
CA PRO A 21 -4.44 -7.77 -8.46
C PRO A 21 -5.93 -8.02 -8.26
N ASP A 22 -6.36 -9.27 -8.45
CA ASP A 22 -7.74 -9.65 -8.16
C ASP A 22 -8.03 -9.72 -6.65
N ALA A 23 -9.31 -9.73 -6.30
CA ALA A 23 -9.73 -9.72 -4.91
C ALA A 23 -9.28 -10.97 -4.14
N ALA A 24 -9.18 -12.14 -4.79
CA ALA A 24 -8.73 -13.36 -4.13
C ALA A 24 -7.24 -13.25 -3.73
N ALA A 25 -6.38 -12.76 -4.63
CA ALA A 25 -4.96 -12.54 -4.34
C ALA A 25 -4.76 -11.50 -3.23
N VAL A 26 -5.52 -10.40 -3.28
CA VAL A 26 -5.47 -9.35 -2.24
C VAL A 26 -5.92 -9.90 -0.90
N ASN A 27 -7.02 -10.66 -0.86
CA ASN A 27 -7.53 -11.25 0.38
C ASN A 27 -6.50 -12.20 1.03
N GLN A 28 -5.85 -13.05 0.23
CA GLN A 28 -4.79 -13.92 0.71
C GLN A 28 -3.60 -13.13 1.28
N LEU A 29 -3.15 -12.09 0.58
CA LEU A 29 -2.06 -11.23 1.06
C LEU A 29 -2.43 -10.56 2.39
N LEU A 30 -3.60 -9.96 2.47
CA LEU A 30 -4.06 -9.24 3.67
C LEU A 30 -4.19 -10.19 4.87
N GLN A 31 -4.73 -11.40 4.68
CA GLN A 31 -4.78 -12.41 5.75
C GLN A 31 -3.39 -12.82 6.22
N ALA A 32 -2.46 -13.04 5.30
CA ALA A 32 -1.07 -13.35 5.63
C ALA A 32 -0.37 -12.22 6.39
N CYS A 33 -0.85 -10.98 6.22
CA CYS A 33 -0.36 -9.78 6.94
C CYS A 33 -1.15 -9.48 8.24
N GLY A 34 -2.01 -10.40 8.68
CA GLY A 34 -2.74 -10.30 9.94
C GLY A 34 -4.08 -9.58 9.88
N HIS A 35 -4.59 -9.29 8.69
CA HIS A 35 -5.95 -8.75 8.51
C HIS A 35 -6.98 -9.88 8.53
N PRO A 36 -8.22 -9.59 8.96
CA PRO A 36 -9.31 -10.58 8.87
C PRO A 36 -9.67 -10.88 7.41
N GLU A 37 -10.19 -12.08 7.18
CA GLU A 37 -10.78 -12.43 5.89
C GLU A 37 -11.95 -11.49 5.56
N ARG A 38 -12.00 -11.06 4.30
CA ARG A 38 -13.10 -10.23 3.78
C ARG A 38 -13.89 -11.01 2.74
N SER A 39 -15.18 -10.70 2.59
CA SER A 39 -15.94 -11.28 1.49
C SER A 39 -15.38 -10.83 0.16
N ILE A 40 -15.31 -11.74 -0.81
CA ILE A 40 -14.74 -11.45 -2.14
C ILE A 40 -15.56 -10.36 -2.84
N GLU A 41 -16.89 -10.37 -2.71
CA GLU A 41 -17.77 -9.36 -3.32
C GLU A 41 -17.48 -7.96 -2.77
N ARG A 42 -17.36 -7.83 -1.46
CA ARG A 42 -17.06 -6.54 -0.81
C ARG A 42 -15.68 -6.06 -1.17
N LEU A 43 -14.70 -6.95 -1.15
CA LEU A 43 -13.33 -6.59 -1.51
C LEU A 43 -13.21 -6.20 -2.98
N THR A 44 -13.86 -6.92 -3.90
CA THR A 44 -13.91 -6.58 -5.32
C THR A 44 -14.45 -5.17 -5.51
N LEU A 45 -15.56 -4.84 -4.84
CA LEU A 45 -16.16 -3.51 -4.91
C LEU A 45 -15.22 -2.42 -4.34
N ALA A 46 -14.57 -2.71 -3.22
CA ALA A 46 -13.61 -1.77 -2.62
C ALA A 46 -12.42 -1.51 -3.56
N LEU A 47 -11.89 -2.54 -4.20
CA LEU A 47 -10.80 -2.39 -5.17
C LEU A 47 -11.24 -1.58 -6.39
N GLN A 48 -12.43 -1.86 -6.94
CA GLN A 48 -12.98 -1.10 -8.07
C GLN A 48 -13.17 0.39 -7.75
N ARG A 49 -13.56 0.71 -6.52
CA ARG A 49 -13.78 2.09 -6.06
C ARG A 49 -12.52 2.77 -5.54
N SER A 50 -11.41 2.08 -5.47
CA SER A 50 -10.14 2.67 -5.06
C SER A 50 -9.58 3.57 -6.15
N GLU A 51 -9.03 4.71 -5.76
CA GLU A 51 -8.42 5.68 -6.66
C GLU A 51 -7.18 5.12 -7.33
N LEU A 52 -6.34 4.43 -6.56
CA LEU A 52 -5.06 3.88 -7.03
C LEU A 52 -4.68 2.67 -6.19
N LEU A 53 -4.15 1.65 -6.84
CA LEU A 53 -3.44 0.54 -6.21
C LEU A 53 -1.99 0.52 -6.68
N VAL A 54 -1.08 0.24 -5.76
CA VAL A 54 0.30 -0.13 -6.05
C VAL A 54 0.56 -1.49 -5.45
N SER A 55 1.08 -2.41 -6.25
CA SER A 55 1.30 -3.79 -5.85
C SER A 55 2.73 -4.23 -6.14
N LEU A 56 3.26 -5.07 -5.26
CA LEU A 56 4.62 -5.61 -5.32
C LEU A 56 4.55 -7.11 -5.56
N TRP A 57 5.29 -7.57 -6.54
CA TRP A 57 5.29 -8.95 -7.00
C TRP A 57 6.70 -9.50 -7.04
N CYS A 58 6.89 -10.71 -6.57
CA CYS A 58 8.15 -11.44 -6.68
C CYS A 58 8.02 -12.64 -7.62
N PRO A 59 9.12 -13.06 -8.29
CA PRO A 59 9.09 -14.27 -9.09
C PRO A 59 8.74 -15.49 -8.25
N THR A 60 7.93 -16.40 -8.80
CA THR A 60 7.70 -17.70 -8.17
C THR A 60 8.91 -18.63 -8.37
N PRO A 61 9.15 -19.60 -7.47
CA PRO A 61 10.18 -20.60 -7.69
C PRO A 61 10.00 -21.28 -9.05
N GLY A 62 11.09 -21.40 -9.82
CA GLY A 62 11.06 -21.94 -11.17
C GLY A 62 10.73 -20.96 -12.28
N GLY A 63 10.46 -19.69 -11.97
CA GLY A 63 10.29 -18.59 -12.95
C GLY A 63 8.99 -18.65 -13.76
N ALA A 64 7.99 -19.43 -13.34
CA ALA A 64 6.75 -19.63 -14.08
C ALA A 64 5.70 -18.52 -13.86
N GLY A 65 5.99 -17.49 -13.09
CA GLY A 65 5.05 -16.39 -12.81
C GLY A 65 5.49 -15.54 -11.64
N HIS A 66 4.55 -14.78 -11.09
CA HIS A 66 4.79 -13.85 -9.99
C HIS A 66 3.76 -14.06 -8.87
N LYS A 67 4.18 -13.81 -7.64
CA LYS A 67 3.34 -13.84 -6.46
C LYS A 67 3.20 -12.42 -5.90
N LEU A 68 1.98 -12.04 -5.53
CA LEU A 68 1.70 -10.80 -4.83
C LEU A 68 2.26 -10.86 -3.40
N VAL A 69 3.15 -9.94 -3.05
CA VAL A 69 3.84 -9.94 -1.75
C VAL A 69 3.72 -8.61 -1.00
N GLY A 70 3.19 -7.58 -1.64
CA GLY A 70 2.96 -6.28 -1.01
C GLY A 70 1.91 -5.46 -1.73
N LEU A 71 1.30 -4.53 -1.01
CA LEU A 71 0.21 -3.69 -1.51
C LEU A 71 0.16 -2.38 -0.75
N VAL A 72 -0.34 -1.36 -1.40
CA VAL A 72 -0.95 -0.17 -0.81
C VAL A 72 -2.09 0.31 -1.69
N ARG A 73 -3.17 0.73 -1.08
CA ARG A 73 -4.40 1.17 -1.75
C ARG A 73 -4.73 2.60 -1.33
N ALA A 74 -5.20 3.43 -2.26
CA ALA A 74 -5.63 4.80 -2.00
C ALA A 74 -7.11 4.97 -2.31
N THR A 75 -7.81 5.71 -1.43
CA THR A 75 -9.15 6.26 -1.70
C THR A 75 -9.07 7.78 -1.63
N SER A 76 -9.93 8.47 -2.37
CA SER A 76 -9.89 9.93 -2.46
C SER A 76 -11.22 10.52 -2.88
N ASP A 77 -11.51 11.74 -2.39
CA ASP A 77 -12.55 12.59 -2.94
C ASP A 77 -12.08 13.37 -4.19
N ARG A 78 -10.82 13.19 -4.59
CA ARG A 78 -10.14 13.84 -5.71
C ARG A 78 -10.03 15.37 -5.60
N SER A 79 -10.24 15.92 -4.43
CA SER A 79 -10.25 17.36 -4.18
C SER A 79 -9.43 17.75 -2.95
N LEU A 80 -9.75 17.19 -1.81
CA LEU A 80 -9.17 17.57 -0.52
C LEU A 80 -8.27 16.49 0.07
N ASN A 81 -8.68 15.24 -0.01
CA ASN A 81 -8.09 14.16 0.77
C ASN A 81 -7.76 12.93 -0.05
N VAL A 82 -6.65 12.31 0.30
CA VAL A 82 -6.29 10.94 -0.05
C VAL A 82 -6.05 10.17 1.23
N ASN A 83 -6.62 8.97 1.34
CA ASN A 83 -6.35 8.06 2.45
C ASN A 83 -5.66 6.80 1.92
N LEU A 84 -4.54 6.43 2.53
CA LEU A 84 -3.84 5.19 2.21
C LEU A 84 -4.32 4.07 3.15
N TRP A 85 -4.57 2.91 2.56
CA TRP A 85 -5.09 1.71 3.21
C TRP A 85 -4.27 0.49 2.86
N ASP A 86 -4.31 -0.49 3.73
CA ASP A 86 -3.82 -1.84 3.46
C ASP A 86 -2.32 -1.89 3.10
N LEU A 87 -1.52 -0.92 3.56
CA LEU A 87 -0.07 -0.98 3.38
C LEU A 87 0.48 -2.22 4.07
N CYS A 88 1.00 -3.15 3.29
CA CYS A 88 1.53 -4.40 3.81
C CYS A 88 2.58 -5.01 2.89
N VAL A 89 3.46 -5.79 3.51
CA VAL A 89 4.45 -6.64 2.86
C VAL A 89 4.49 -7.93 3.66
N LEU A 90 4.59 -9.09 3.00
CA LEU A 90 4.71 -10.37 3.68
C LEU A 90 5.93 -10.40 4.61
N ASP A 91 5.78 -11.00 5.80
CA ASP A 91 6.80 -10.95 6.86
C ASP A 91 8.16 -11.53 6.44
N HIS A 92 8.17 -12.54 5.57
CA HIS A 92 9.42 -13.14 5.09
C HIS A 92 10.13 -12.29 4.02
N ILE A 93 9.51 -11.25 3.51
CA ILE A 93 10.12 -10.31 2.57
C ILE A 93 10.90 -9.25 3.37
N GLN A 94 12.22 -9.37 3.33
CA GLN A 94 13.13 -8.55 4.13
C GLN A 94 14.20 -7.87 3.26
N PRO A 95 14.67 -6.69 3.64
CA PRO A 95 14.24 -5.87 4.78
C PRO A 95 12.90 -5.17 4.50
N ARG A 96 11.95 -5.29 5.43
CA ARG A 96 10.59 -4.75 5.29
C ARG A 96 10.58 -3.25 4.92
N ALA A 97 11.38 -2.44 5.61
CA ALA A 97 11.43 -0.99 5.38
C ALA A 97 11.79 -0.62 3.94
N HIS A 98 12.59 -1.42 3.27
CA HIS A 98 12.97 -1.24 1.88
C HIS A 98 11.76 -1.37 0.94
N TYR A 99 10.95 -2.40 1.14
CA TYR A 99 9.77 -2.65 0.29
C TYR A 99 8.59 -1.73 0.63
N ILE A 100 8.42 -1.37 1.90
CA ILE A 100 7.50 -0.30 2.29
C ILE A 100 7.88 1.01 1.59
N HIS A 101 9.18 1.35 1.55
CA HIS A 101 9.66 2.53 0.84
C HIS A 101 9.28 2.50 -0.65
N ILE A 102 9.50 1.38 -1.32
CA ILE A 102 9.16 1.22 -2.75
C ILE A 102 7.67 1.44 -3.00
N LEU A 103 6.81 0.80 -2.21
CA LEU A 103 5.36 0.92 -2.35
C LEU A 103 4.88 2.37 -2.14
N VAL A 104 5.33 2.99 -1.06
CA VAL A 104 4.92 4.36 -0.72
C VAL A 104 5.49 5.38 -1.71
N GLN A 105 6.73 5.22 -2.15
CA GLN A 105 7.33 6.10 -3.17
C GLN A 105 6.54 6.04 -4.47
N SER A 106 6.22 4.85 -4.96
CA SER A 106 5.44 4.66 -6.19
C SER A 106 4.05 5.29 -6.05
N MET A 107 3.39 5.10 -4.91
CA MET A 107 2.09 5.69 -4.61
C MET A 107 2.17 7.22 -4.63
N LEU A 108 3.09 7.81 -3.87
CA LEU A 108 3.20 9.26 -3.74
C LEU A 108 3.61 9.97 -5.04
N LEU A 109 4.46 9.36 -5.84
CA LEU A 109 4.82 9.90 -7.16
C LEU A 109 3.59 10.02 -8.05
N ARG A 110 2.74 9.00 -8.07
CA ARG A 110 1.50 9.02 -8.84
C ARG A 110 0.50 10.03 -8.30
N LEU A 111 0.31 10.07 -6.98
CA LEU A 111 -0.60 11.03 -6.33
C LEU A 111 -0.19 12.48 -6.54
N ARG A 112 1.11 12.78 -6.48
CA ARG A 112 1.61 14.13 -6.75
C ARG A 112 1.33 14.60 -8.17
N ARG A 113 1.36 13.68 -9.12
CA ARG A 113 1.03 13.97 -10.51
C ARG A 113 -0.47 14.19 -10.71
N ASP A 114 -1.29 13.30 -10.16
CA ASP A 114 -2.71 13.21 -10.49
C ASP A 114 -3.62 13.98 -9.52
N LEU A 115 -3.20 14.15 -8.25
CA LEU A 115 -3.99 14.73 -7.17
C LEU A 115 -3.21 15.77 -6.35
N ALA A 116 -2.41 16.59 -7.01
CA ALA A 116 -1.66 17.65 -6.36
C ALA A 116 -2.60 18.56 -5.55
N GLY A 117 -2.18 18.94 -4.34
CA GLY A 117 -2.95 19.78 -3.42
C GLY A 117 -3.78 19.00 -2.40
N CYS A 118 -3.98 17.70 -2.58
CA CYS A 118 -4.65 16.88 -1.56
C CYS A 118 -3.75 16.62 -0.34
N SER A 119 -4.37 16.54 0.82
CA SER A 119 -3.74 15.97 2.02
C SER A 119 -3.74 14.46 1.93
N VAL A 120 -2.64 13.82 2.30
CA VAL A 120 -2.52 12.35 2.34
C VAL A 120 -2.42 11.90 3.78
N SER A 121 -3.27 10.98 4.19
CA SER A 121 -3.25 10.37 5.52
C SER A 121 -3.18 8.85 5.46
N ILE A 122 -2.66 8.25 6.52
CA ILE A 122 -2.53 6.81 6.66
C ILE A 122 -2.68 6.41 8.14
N MET A 123 -3.40 5.32 8.39
CA MET A 123 -3.36 4.63 9.67
C MET A 123 -2.24 3.60 9.62
N ALA A 124 -1.07 4.00 10.13
CA ALA A 124 0.15 3.21 10.02
C ALA A 124 0.32 2.23 11.19
N ARG A 125 0.92 1.08 10.89
CA ARG A 125 1.48 0.22 11.95
C ARG A 125 2.70 0.92 12.56
N ALA A 126 2.91 0.73 13.86
CA ALA A 126 4.04 1.34 14.57
C ALA A 126 5.40 1.04 13.90
N GLU A 127 5.58 -0.17 13.39
CA GLU A 127 6.81 -0.60 12.70
C GLU A 127 7.07 0.14 11.38
N ASP A 128 6.04 0.70 10.73
CA ASP A 128 6.16 1.41 9.46
C ASP A 128 6.35 2.93 9.65
N VAL A 129 6.13 3.45 10.84
CA VAL A 129 6.22 4.89 11.14
C VAL A 129 7.58 5.48 10.73
N PRO A 130 8.74 4.88 11.07
CA PRO A 130 10.03 5.45 10.68
C PRO A 130 10.22 5.55 9.15
N ALA A 131 9.70 4.58 8.39
CA ALA A 131 9.78 4.61 6.93
C ALA A 131 8.88 5.71 6.35
N LEU A 132 7.68 5.90 6.91
CA LEU A 132 6.73 6.92 6.48
C LEU A 132 7.21 8.34 6.81
N GLU A 133 7.82 8.56 7.97
CA GLU A 133 8.41 9.85 8.35
C GLU A 133 9.45 10.34 7.35
N ARG A 134 10.17 9.42 6.69
CA ARG A 134 11.14 9.77 5.64
C ARG A 134 10.51 10.40 4.41
N PHE A 135 9.20 10.19 4.20
CA PHE A 135 8.43 10.83 3.14
C PHE A 135 7.78 12.16 3.57
N GLY A 136 7.92 12.53 4.84
CA GLY A 136 7.33 13.74 5.40
C GLY A 136 6.00 13.52 6.11
N PHE A 137 5.56 12.27 6.31
CA PHE A 137 4.41 12.00 7.18
C PHE A 137 4.75 12.39 8.62
N LEU A 138 3.78 13.01 9.29
CA LEU A 138 3.88 13.40 10.68
C LEU A 138 2.94 12.55 11.51
N GLU A 139 3.45 11.98 12.59
CA GLU A 139 2.64 11.26 13.57
C GLU A 139 1.79 12.23 14.38
N SER A 140 0.50 11.95 14.51
CA SER A 140 -0.45 12.77 15.28
C SER A 140 -0.35 14.28 14.99
N PRO A 141 -0.45 14.73 13.72
CA PRO A 141 -0.28 16.14 13.39
C PRO A 141 -1.27 17.00 14.16
N LYS A 142 -0.78 18.05 14.86
CA LYS A 142 -1.59 18.96 15.70
C LYS A 142 -2.42 18.22 16.77
N GLY A 143 -1.95 17.07 17.27
CA GLY A 143 -2.63 16.28 18.28
C GLY A 143 -3.81 15.43 17.78
N ILE A 144 -4.04 15.40 16.46
CA ILE A 144 -5.07 14.55 15.85
C ILE A 144 -4.63 13.08 15.94
N ARG A 145 -5.53 12.22 16.41
CA ARG A 145 -5.27 10.78 16.53
C ARG A 145 -6.26 9.98 15.71
N ALA A 146 -5.80 8.85 15.18
CA ALA A 146 -6.66 7.90 14.51
C ALA A 146 -7.64 7.26 15.49
N MET A 147 -8.91 7.17 15.09
CA MET A 147 -9.96 6.47 15.80
C MET A 147 -10.71 5.59 14.81
N ALA A 148 -11.18 4.43 15.25
CA ALA A 148 -11.88 3.50 14.38
C ALA A 148 -13.13 2.94 15.09
N LEU A 149 -14.19 2.73 14.30
CA LEU A 149 -15.42 2.07 14.71
C LEU A 149 -15.83 1.10 13.60
N GLN A 150 -16.10 -0.14 13.96
CA GLN A 150 -16.66 -1.12 13.04
C GLN A 150 -18.17 -1.09 13.09
N LEU A 151 -18.82 -0.76 11.96
CA LEU A 151 -20.27 -0.85 11.84
C LEU A 151 -20.66 -2.33 11.69
N ARG A 152 -21.52 -2.79 12.60
CA ARG A 152 -22.05 -4.15 12.54
C ARG A 152 -23.17 -4.21 11.52
N LEU A 153 -23.30 -5.36 10.87
CA LEU A 153 -24.44 -5.67 10.00
C LEU A 153 -25.70 -5.86 10.82
#